data_d11c08f18ba64213399fe3d724a9f986
#
_entry.id   d11c08f18ba64213399fe3d724a9f986
#
_cell.length_a   1.000
_cell.length_b   1.000
_cell.length_c   1.000
_cell.angle_alpha   90.00
_cell.angle_beta   90.00
_cell.angle_gamma   90.00
#
_symmetry.space_group_name_H-M   'P 1'
#
loop_
_entity.id
_entity.type
_entity.pdbx_description
1 polymer ?
#
loop_
_entity_poly.entity_id
_entity_poly.type
_entity_poly.pdbx_seq_one_letter_code
_entity_poly.pdbx_strand_id
1 'polypeptide(L)'
;MMTKPFLPLLLFSSSFCLLAFDDTSTAPSSNNGVVLEVDGTKLTLADLEQKHPFGLFQARNAFYQAETRALDEFATEYLLEQQAQKEHVTVEELLERHANSVVPKGEPSEEALRLYYEGIESKEPFEAMRAGILEHIRQSRMLKAKTEYVQTLRSKAHIAVSAAPPRAAVSLKDTPVRGVAANAPVTVVEYADYECPYCQQVQPALDKLETEYKGKVTFAYKDLPLPMHPHAQKAAEAAHCAGAQGKYWEYHDMLLATKKLEISQLKEDAGALKLDTKAFDKCLDSGEQAEAVKAQNAEAQSLQLQGTPSFFINGQFFSGGLTYEQLRGIVDEALKASSAPVPEAAKR
;
A
#
# COMPACT_ATOMS: atom_id res chain seq x y z
N MET A 1 -7.56 37.08 -50.64
CA MET A 1 -7.26 38.36 -49.95
C MET A 1 -8.02 38.35 -48.64
N MET A 2 -7.36 37.95 -47.53
CA MET A 2 -7.84 38.18 -46.16
C MET A 2 -6.61 38.25 -45.26
N THR A 3 -6.42 39.40 -44.71
CA THR A 3 -5.30 39.88 -43.89
C THR A 3 -5.39 39.32 -42.50
N LYS A 4 -4.28 38.74 -41.99
CA LYS A 4 -4.09 38.40 -40.58
C LYS A 4 -3.76 39.66 -39.78
N PRO A 5 -4.30 39.85 -38.57
CA PRO A 5 -3.81 40.90 -37.66
C PRO A 5 -2.59 40.43 -36.88
N PHE A 6 -1.58 41.25 -36.88
CA PHE A 6 -0.40 41.21 -36.00
C PHE A 6 -0.82 41.55 -34.57
N LEU A 7 -0.38 40.74 -33.63
CA LEU A 7 -0.49 41.00 -32.19
C LEU A 7 0.87 41.49 -31.67
N PRO A 8 0.95 42.62 -30.96
CA PRO A 8 2.24 43.17 -30.50
C PRO A 8 2.76 42.44 -29.26
N LEU A 9 4.05 42.13 -29.31
CA LEU A 9 4.87 41.59 -28.23
C LEU A 9 5.02 42.63 -27.11
N LEU A 10 4.35 42.43 -25.99
CA LEU A 10 4.57 43.22 -24.76
C LEU A 10 5.78 42.65 -24.00
N LEU A 11 6.89 43.40 -24.07
CA LEU A 11 8.05 43.19 -23.21
C LEU A 11 7.71 43.56 -21.77
N PHE A 12 7.49 42.58 -20.92
CA PHE A 12 7.46 42.76 -19.47
C PHE A 12 8.91 42.74 -18.94
N SER A 13 9.39 43.91 -18.57
CA SER A 13 10.58 44.09 -17.76
C SER A 13 10.32 43.56 -16.37
N SER A 14 10.80 42.33 -16.08
CA SER A 14 10.77 41.78 -14.73
C SER A 14 11.95 42.29 -13.95
N SER A 15 11.70 43.28 -13.06
CA SER A 15 12.60 43.62 -11.95
C SER A 15 12.78 42.40 -11.08
N PHE A 16 13.96 41.77 -11.16
CA PHE A 16 14.38 40.68 -10.29
C PHE A 16 14.66 41.28 -8.90
N CYS A 17 13.71 41.17 -8.00
CA CYS A 17 13.94 41.42 -6.59
C CYS A 17 14.63 40.18 -6.02
N LEU A 18 15.95 40.24 -5.80
CA LEU A 18 16.69 39.25 -5.04
C LEU A 18 16.20 39.25 -3.61
N LEU A 19 15.24 38.40 -3.30
CA LEU A 19 15.00 37.98 -1.93
C LEU A 19 16.09 37.02 -1.57
N ALA A 20 16.98 37.44 -0.68
CA ALA A 20 17.91 36.52 0.00
C ALA A 20 17.07 35.50 0.77
N PHE A 21 17.01 34.27 0.26
CA PHE A 21 16.53 33.15 1.05
C PHE A 21 17.64 32.84 2.06
N ASP A 22 17.38 33.16 3.30
CA ASP A 22 18.15 32.63 4.42
C ASP A 22 17.93 31.11 4.44
N ASP A 23 18.99 30.41 4.04
CA ASP A 23 19.01 28.95 3.95
C ASP A 23 19.22 28.37 5.36
N THR A 24 18.13 28.39 6.17
CA THR A 24 18.03 27.62 7.38
C THR A 24 16.87 26.63 7.27
N SER A 25 16.95 25.74 6.25
CA SER A 25 16.16 24.52 6.23
C SER A 25 16.71 23.55 7.27
N THR A 26 16.48 23.82 8.53
CA THR A 26 16.63 22.82 9.59
C THR A 26 15.48 21.84 9.44
N ALA A 27 15.82 20.55 9.21
CA ALA A 27 14.93 19.42 9.40
C ALA A 27 14.12 19.59 10.71
N PRO A 28 12.86 19.12 10.80
CA PRO A 28 12.04 19.30 11.99
C PRO A 28 12.74 18.67 13.18
N SER A 29 13.38 19.53 13.97
CA SER A 29 14.03 19.16 15.23
C SER A 29 12.94 18.83 16.24
N SER A 30 13.14 17.72 16.96
CA SER A 30 12.48 17.30 18.21
C SER A 30 11.16 17.98 18.58
N ASN A 31 10.10 17.22 18.76
CA ASN A 31 8.70 17.54 19.07
C ASN A 31 8.42 18.47 20.29
N ASN A 32 9.38 19.24 20.79
CA ASN A 32 9.22 20.11 21.96
C ASN A 32 8.92 21.59 21.66
N GLY A 33 8.77 21.96 20.37
CA GLY A 33 8.42 23.33 20.01
C GLY A 33 6.93 23.61 20.22
N VAL A 34 6.62 24.79 20.77
CA VAL A 34 5.24 25.31 20.82
C VAL A 34 4.73 25.48 19.39
N VAL A 35 3.60 24.83 19.06
CA VAL A 35 2.98 24.88 17.73
C VAL A 35 1.63 25.60 17.75
N LEU A 36 1.05 25.80 18.94
CA LEU A 36 -0.24 26.44 19.11
C LEU A 36 -0.28 27.16 20.48
N GLU A 37 -0.85 28.33 20.54
CA GLU A 37 -1.14 29.02 21.78
C GLU A 37 -2.63 29.42 21.80
N VAL A 38 -3.33 29.03 22.88
CA VAL A 38 -4.74 29.32 23.09
C VAL A 38 -4.90 29.95 24.48
N ASP A 39 -5.36 31.18 24.55
CA ASP A 39 -5.56 31.92 25.81
C ASP A 39 -4.35 31.87 26.75
N GLY A 40 -3.13 32.01 26.18
CA GLY A 40 -1.87 31.97 26.91
C GLY A 40 -1.36 30.55 27.22
N THR A 41 -2.14 29.53 26.94
CA THR A 41 -1.72 28.10 27.09
C THR A 41 -0.94 27.66 25.85
N LYS A 42 0.30 27.28 26.04
CA LYS A 42 1.19 26.82 24.98
C LYS A 42 1.07 25.30 24.81
N LEU A 43 0.79 24.88 23.58
CA LEU A 43 0.60 23.49 23.19
C LEU A 43 1.68 23.06 22.19
N THR A 44 2.11 21.80 22.30
CA THR A 44 3.14 21.19 21.45
C THR A 44 2.53 20.13 20.52
N LEU A 45 3.31 19.64 19.55
CA LEU A 45 2.91 18.45 18.77
C LEU A 45 2.73 17.22 19.67
N ALA A 46 3.49 17.09 20.74
CA ALA A 46 3.35 15.99 21.70
C ALA A 46 1.97 16.03 22.41
N ASP A 47 1.47 17.23 22.76
CA ASP A 47 0.12 17.37 23.33
C ASP A 47 -0.97 16.96 22.33
N LEU A 48 -0.79 17.32 21.05
CA LEU A 48 -1.68 16.89 19.98
C LEU A 48 -1.66 15.36 19.82
N GLU A 49 -0.48 14.74 19.79
CA GLU A 49 -0.30 13.30 19.62
C GLU A 49 -0.84 12.52 20.83
N GLN A 50 -0.70 13.05 22.03
CA GLN A 50 -1.29 12.44 23.22
C GLN A 50 -2.81 12.44 23.16
N LYS A 51 -3.43 13.51 22.67
CA LYS A 51 -4.88 13.64 22.57
C LYS A 51 -5.45 12.96 21.32
N HIS A 52 -4.71 12.97 20.23
CA HIS A 52 -5.07 12.44 18.91
C HIS A 52 -3.91 11.59 18.35
N PRO A 53 -3.70 10.35 18.84
CA PRO A 53 -2.52 9.53 18.54
C PRO A 53 -2.27 9.30 17.04
N PHE A 54 -3.33 9.34 16.25
CA PHE A 54 -3.25 9.10 14.81
C PHE A 54 -3.53 10.34 13.95
N GLY A 55 -3.72 11.51 14.58
CA GLY A 55 -4.15 12.74 13.88
C GLY A 55 -3.23 13.19 12.76
N LEU A 56 -1.93 12.91 12.85
CA LEU A 56 -0.92 13.23 11.83
C LEU A 56 -0.38 11.99 11.10
N PHE A 57 -0.86 10.80 11.44
CA PHE A 57 -0.27 9.56 10.92
C PHE A 57 -0.35 9.47 9.40
N GLN A 58 -1.52 9.68 8.81
CA GLN A 58 -1.70 9.60 7.36
C GLN A 58 -0.92 10.69 6.61
N ALA A 59 -0.85 11.91 7.15
CA ALA A 59 -0.05 12.97 6.55
C ALA A 59 1.45 12.62 6.55
N ARG A 60 1.96 12.07 7.66
CA ARG A 60 3.35 11.58 7.74
C ARG A 60 3.60 10.41 6.81
N ASN A 61 2.63 9.49 6.71
CA ASN A 61 2.73 8.37 5.80
C ASN A 61 2.73 8.83 4.33
N ALA A 62 1.88 9.78 3.97
CA ALA A 62 1.87 10.37 2.63
C ALA A 62 3.20 11.08 2.30
N PHE A 63 3.76 11.83 3.26
CA PHE A 63 5.09 12.43 3.12
C PHE A 63 6.17 11.38 2.92
N TYR A 64 6.21 10.37 3.77
CA TYR A 64 7.16 9.25 3.66
C TYR A 64 7.08 8.55 2.29
N GLN A 65 5.86 8.30 1.80
CA GLN A 65 5.66 7.69 0.48
C GLN A 65 6.16 8.60 -0.67
N ALA A 66 5.97 9.90 -0.54
CA ALA A 66 6.49 10.86 -1.53
C ALA A 66 8.02 10.97 -1.46
N GLU A 67 8.59 11.05 -0.27
CA GLU A 67 10.03 11.11 -0.03
C GLU A 67 10.74 9.86 -0.55
N THR A 68 10.26 8.68 -0.19
CA THR A 68 10.87 7.41 -0.65
C THR A 68 10.80 7.25 -2.15
N ARG A 69 9.71 7.70 -2.80
CA ARG A 69 9.59 7.70 -4.26
C ARG A 69 10.61 8.63 -4.89
N ALA A 70 10.73 9.86 -4.40
CA ALA A 70 11.71 10.83 -4.90
C ALA A 70 13.16 10.32 -4.72
N LEU A 71 13.46 9.68 -3.58
CA LEU A 71 14.78 9.08 -3.33
C LEU A 71 15.04 7.89 -4.26
N ASP A 72 14.03 7.09 -4.59
CA ASP A 72 14.15 5.97 -5.53
C ASP A 72 14.39 6.44 -6.97
N GLU A 73 13.68 7.49 -7.39
CA GLU A 73 13.90 8.17 -8.67
C GLU A 73 15.30 8.76 -8.74
N PHE A 74 15.72 9.49 -7.71
CA PHE A 74 17.06 10.10 -7.62
C PHE A 74 18.17 9.04 -7.65
N ALA A 75 18.01 7.91 -6.96
CA ALA A 75 18.97 6.81 -7.02
C ALA A 75 19.08 6.23 -8.43
N THR A 76 17.97 6.16 -9.16
CA THR A 76 17.95 5.71 -10.56
C THR A 76 18.67 6.68 -11.48
N GLU A 77 18.38 7.98 -11.37
CA GLU A 77 19.06 9.05 -12.12
C GLU A 77 20.56 9.02 -11.87
N TYR A 78 20.96 8.97 -10.61
CA TYR A 78 22.36 8.89 -10.22
C TYR A 78 23.10 7.70 -10.86
N LEU A 79 22.49 6.51 -10.83
CA LEU A 79 23.09 5.32 -11.43
C LEU A 79 23.24 5.44 -12.95
N LEU A 80 22.24 6.00 -13.61
CA LEU A 80 22.28 6.26 -15.05
C LEU A 80 23.36 7.27 -15.42
N GLU A 81 23.46 8.38 -14.69
CA GLU A 81 24.50 9.40 -14.89
C GLU A 81 25.89 8.82 -14.68
N GLN A 82 26.11 8.05 -13.60
CA GLN A 82 27.40 7.39 -13.36
C GLN A 82 27.80 6.43 -14.49
N GLN A 83 26.83 5.69 -15.02
CA GLN A 83 27.11 4.77 -16.13
C GLN A 83 27.37 5.53 -17.45
N ALA A 84 26.58 6.56 -17.72
CA ALA A 84 26.75 7.40 -18.88
C ALA A 84 28.13 8.12 -18.89
N GLN A 85 28.58 8.62 -17.74
CA GLN A 85 29.91 9.20 -17.55
C GLN A 85 31.03 8.18 -17.82
N LYS A 86 30.89 6.94 -17.33
CA LYS A 86 31.86 5.87 -17.59
C LYS A 86 32.00 5.53 -19.08
N GLU A 87 30.88 5.63 -19.81
CA GLU A 87 30.84 5.33 -21.24
C GLU A 87 31.07 6.56 -22.14
N HIS A 88 31.26 7.74 -21.52
CA HIS A 88 31.43 9.03 -22.23
C HIS A 88 30.30 9.37 -23.20
N VAL A 89 29.06 9.17 -22.74
CA VAL A 89 27.80 9.43 -23.47
C VAL A 89 26.81 10.16 -22.59
N THR A 90 25.75 10.66 -23.20
CA THR A 90 24.58 11.13 -22.44
C THR A 90 23.75 9.96 -21.92
N VAL A 91 22.88 10.19 -20.92
CA VAL A 91 21.94 9.18 -20.41
C VAL A 91 21.00 8.70 -21.53
N GLU A 92 20.55 9.60 -22.39
CA GLU A 92 19.69 9.26 -23.51
C GLU A 92 20.42 8.34 -24.52
N GLU A 93 21.62 8.68 -24.90
CA GLU A 93 22.45 7.84 -25.79
C GLU A 93 22.77 6.47 -25.17
N LEU A 94 23.04 6.43 -23.87
CA LEU A 94 23.25 5.17 -23.13
C LEU A 94 22.05 4.24 -23.25
N LEU A 95 20.87 4.77 -22.92
CA LEU A 95 19.60 4.00 -22.95
C LEU A 95 19.24 3.57 -24.37
N GLU A 96 19.42 4.44 -25.36
CA GLU A 96 19.15 4.12 -26.76
C GLU A 96 20.12 3.09 -27.31
N ARG A 97 21.43 3.25 -27.04
CA ARG A 97 22.46 2.30 -27.47
C ARG A 97 22.16 0.90 -26.90
N HIS A 98 21.84 0.82 -25.61
CA HIS A 98 21.50 -0.45 -24.99
C HIS A 98 20.25 -1.05 -25.61
N ALA A 99 19.16 -0.29 -25.70
CA ALA A 99 17.90 -0.78 -26.27
C ALA A 99 18.09 -1.25 -27.72
N ASN A 100 18.80 -0.48 -28.55
CA ASN A 100 19.12 -0.87 -29.94
C ASN A 100 19.99 -2.11 -30.05
N SER A 101 20.77 -2.45 -29.01
CA SER A 101 21.62 -3.65 -29.01
C SER A 101 20.84 -4.93 -28.71
N VAL A 102 19.76 -4.85 -27.94
CA VAL A 102 18.99 -6.02 -27.48
C VAL A 102 17.64 -6.19 -28.17
N VAL A 103 17.04 -5.10 -28.69
CA VAL A 103 15.78 -5.17 -29.41
C VAL A 103 16.02 -5.77 -30.80
N PRO A 104 15.26 -6.82 -31.20
CA PRO A 104 15.37 -7.40 -32.55
C PRO A 104 15.16 -6.35 -33.63
N LYS A 105 16.07 -6.33 -34.62
CA LYS A 105 16.02 -5.39 -35.75
C LYS A 105 14.95 -5.73 -36.77
N GLY A 106 14.40 -6.95 -36.74
CA GLY A 106 13.36 -7.40 -37.67
C GLY A 106 11.96 -6.97 -37.24
N GLU A 107 11.08 -6.78 -38.21
CA GLU A 107 9.66 -6.61 -37.96
C GLU A 107 9.06 -7.90 -37.41
N PRO A 108 8.00 -7.83 -36.58
CA PRO A 108 7.19 -8.99 -36.23
C PRO A 108 6.64 -9.65 -37.50
N SER A 109 6.38 -10.96 -37.45
CA SER A 109 5.71 -11.64 -38.55
C SER A 109 4.31 -11.06 -38.78
N GLU A 110 3.83 -11.18 -40.01
CA GLU A 110 2.46 -10.75 -40.35
C GLU A 110 1.40 -11.42 -39.48
N GLU A 111 1.62 -12.69 -39.13
CA GLU A 111 0.76 -13.44 -38.22
C GLU A 111 0.76 -12.81 -36.80
N ALA A 112 1.92 -12.44 -36.27
CA ALA A 112 2.03 -11.77 -34.98
C ALA A 112 1.36 -10.39 -34.96
N LEU A 113 1.42 -9.66 -36.08
CA LEU A 113 0.74 -8.37 -36.22
C LEU A 113 -0.79 -8.54 -36.26
N ARG A 114 -1.29 -9.56 -36.96
CA ARG A 114 -2.71 -9.86 -37.00
C ARG A 114 -3.23 -10.32 -35.66
N LEU A 115 -2.49 -11.18 -34.94
CA LEU A 115 -2.85 -11.59 -33.58
C LEU A 115 -2.90 -10.38 -32.61
N TYR A 116 -1.95 -9.46 -32.74
CA TYR A 116 -1.97 -8.22 -31.95
C TYR A 116 -3.21 -7.37 -32.30
N TYR A 117 -3.53 -7.23 -33.58
CA TYR A 117 -4.71 -6.49 -34.06
C TYR A 117 -6.03 -7.12 -33.56
N GLU A 118 -6.15 -8.45 -33.53
CA GLU A 118 -7.32 -9.15 -32.99
C GLU A 118 -7.56 -8.86 -31.49
N GLY A 119 -6.52 -8.53 -30.76
CA GLY A 119 -6.62 -8.09 -29.35
C GLY A 119 -7.02 -6.61 -29.18
N ILE A 120 -7.14 -5.85 -30.28
CA ILE A 120 -7.54 -4.44 -30.25
C ILE A 120 -9.00 -4.33 -30.66
N GLU A 121 -9.86 -3.74 -29.82
CA GLU A 121 -11.22 -3.38 -30.19
C GLU A 121 -11.19 -2.17 -31.15
N SER A 122 -11.04 -2.41 -32.44
CA SER A 122 -11.02 -1.37 -33.48
C SER A 122 -12.04 -1.63 -34.58
N LYS A 123 -12.61 -0.54 -35.12
CA LYS A 123 -13.46 -0.56 -36.32
C LYS A 123 -12.67 -0.34 -37.61
N GLU A 124 -11.42 0.11 -37.51
CA GLU A 124 -10.53 0.34 -38.63
C GLU A 124 -9.97 -0.99 -39.15
N PRO A 125 -9.87 -1.20 -40.47
CA PRO A 125 -9.33 -2.44 -41.01
C PRO A 125 -7.82 -2.58 -40.68
N PHE A 126 -7.36 -3.82 -40.55
CA PHE A 126 -5.97 -4.15 -40.22
C PHE A 126 -4.93 -3.39 -41.06
N GLU A 127 -5.17 -3.31 -42.39
CA GLU A 127 -4.23 -2.66 -43.32
C GLU A 127 -4.06 -1.16 -43.00
N ALA A 128 -5.11 -0.49 -42.53
CA ALA A 128 -5.03 0.91 -42.11
C ALA A 128 -4.25 1.07 -40.81
N MET A 129 -4.31 0.09 -39.89
CA MET A 129 -3.69 0.13 -38.59
C MET A 129 -2.27 -0.48 -38.55
N ARG A 130 -1.89 -1.24 -39.59
CA ARG A 130 -0.64 -2.01 -39.63
C ARG A 130 0.61 -1.17 -39.27
N ALA A 131 0.74 -0.01 -39.87
CA ALA A 131 1.89 0.87 -39.61
C ALA A 131 1.92 1.37 -38.16
N GLY A 132 0.77 1.75 -37.61
CA GLY A 132 0.64 2.18 -36.21
C GLY A 132 0.94 1.06 -35.24
N ILE A 133 0.50 -0.16 -35.53
CA ILE A 133 0.78 -1.36 -34.73
C ILE A 133 2.29 -1.64 -34.71
N LEU A 134 2.95 -1.60 -35.86
CA LEU A 134 4.41 -1.79 -35.97
C LEU A 134 5.16 -0.77 -35.13
N GLU A 135 4.82 0.50 -35.25
CA GLU A 135 5.47 1.57 -34.49
C GLU A 135 5.21 1.40 -32.97
N HIS A 136 3.99 1.08 -32.58
CA HIS A 136 3.65 0.82 -31.19
C HIS A 136 4.45 -0.37 -30.62
N ILE A 137 4.54 -1.48 -31.34
CA ILE A 137 5.33 -2.65 -30.92
C ILE A 137 6.80 -2.27 -30.78
N ARG A 138 7.35 -1.49 -31.73
CA ARG A 138 8.73 -1.02 -31.67
C ARG A 138 8.99 -0.17 -30.43
N GLN A 139 8.15 0.84 -30.20
CA GLN A 139 8.25 1.71 -29.03
C GLN A 139 8.12 0.94 -27.74
N SER A 140 7.18 0.00 -27.65
CA SER A 140 6.98 -0.86 -26.46
C SER A 140 8.23 -1.72 -26.20
N ARG A 141 8.83 -2.32 -27.23
CA ARG A 141 10.07 -3.10 -27.10
C ARG A 141 11.24 -2.24 -26.65
N MET A 142 11.38 -1.03 -27.21
CA MET A 142 12.43 -0.08 -26.82
C MET A 142 12.25 0.36 -25.37
N LEU A 143 11.05 0.72 -24.97
CA LEU A 143 10.74 1.09 -23.59
C LEU A 143 11.04 -0.06 -22.62
N LYS A 144 10.59 -1.28 -22.94
CA LYS A 144 10.87 -2.47 -22.14
C LYS A 144 12.38 -2.70 -21.98
N ALA A 145 13.14 -2.63 -23.07
CA ALA A 145 14.58 -2.82 -23.03
C ALA A 145 15.29 -1.74 -22.17
N LYS A 146 14.87 -0.47 -22.26
CA LYS A 146 15.36 0.62 -21.40
C LYS A 146 15.05 0.34 -19.93
N THR A 147 13.83 -0.08 -19.62
CA THR A 147 13.41 -0.41 -18.26
C THR A 147 14.18 -1.60 -17.68
N GLU A 148 14.38 -2.67 -18.45
CA GLU A 148 15.16 -3.85 -18.04
C GLU A 148 16.63 -3.50 -17.78
N TYR A 149 17.18 -2.58 -18.59
CA TYR A 149 18.54 -2.08 -18.36
C TYR A 149 18.66 -1.32 -17.04
N VAL A 150 17.73 -0.41 -16.76
CA VAL A 150 17.65 0.30 -15.48
C VAL A 150 17.58 -0.69 -14.32
N GLN A 151 16.73 -1.70 -14.40
CA GLN A 151 16.63 -2.74 -13.37
C GLN A 151 17.95 -3.50 -13.20
N THR A 152 18.67 -3.75 -14.30
CA THR A 152 19.99 -4.39 -14.26
C THR A 152 21.02 -3.52 -13.56
N LEU A 153 21.04 -2.21 -13.77
CA LEU A 153 21.92 -1.29 -13.05
C LEU A 153 21.59 -1.25 -11.57
N ARG A 154 20.31 -1.14 -11.23
CA ARG A 154 19.83 -1.14 -9.84
C ARG A 154 20.18 -2.42 -9.09
N SER A 155 20.00 -3.59 -9.72
CA SER A 155 20.29 -4.88 -9.10
C SER A 155 21.78 -5.10 -8.77
N LYS A 156 22.67 -4.40 -9.46
CA LYS A 156 24.13 -4.43 -9.22
C LYS A 156 24.59 -3.40 -8.20
N ALA A 157 23.76 -2.42 -7.87
CA ALA A 157 24.07 -1.36 -6.92
C ALA A 157 23.60 -1.72 -5.53
N HIS A 158 24.34 -1.27 -4.51
CA HIS A 158 23.85 -1.27 -3.15
C HIS A 158 23.11 0.04 -2.88
N ILE A 159 21.78 0.00 -2.92
CA ILE A 159 20.92 1.15 -2.63
C ILE A 159 20.37 0.99 -1.21
N ALA A 160 20.68 1.92 -0.32
CA ALA A 160 20.15 1.97 1.04
C ALA A 160 19.41 3.30 1.25
N VAL A 161 18.12 3.23 1.54
CA VAL A 161 17.30 4.40 1.89
C VAL A 161 17.18 4.47 3.40
N SER A 162 17.58 5.61 3.99
CA SER A 162 17.58 5.81 5.45
C SER A 162 16.28 6.42 5.99
N ALA A 163 15.32 6.73 5.12
CA ALA A 163 14.02 7.23 5.53
C ALA A 163 13.26 6.14 6.33
N ALA A 164 12.83 6.49 7.53
CA ALA A 164 12.09 5.56 8.39
C ALA A 164 10.57 5.74 8.19
N PRO A 165 9.82 4.66 7.96
CA PRO A 165 8.38 4.76 7.84
C PRO A 165 7.73 5.16 9.16
N PRO A 166 6.69 6.00 9.15
CA PRO A 166 5.89 6.28 10.33
C PRO A 166 5.21 4.99 10.81
N ARG A 167 5.10 4.84 12.13
CA ARG A 167 4.49 3.66 12.74
C ARG A 167 3.33 4.07 13.63
N ALA A 168 2.20 3.38 13.48
CA ALA A 168 1.04 3.49 14.34
C ALA A 168 1.09 2.40 15.42
N ALA A 169 0.89 2.77 16.67
CA ALA A 169 0.73 1.82 17.77
C ALA A 169 -0.71 1.28 17.80
N VAL A 170 -1.03 0.38 16.87
CA VAL A 170 -2.35 -0.24 16.80
C VAL A 170 -2.52 -1.21 17.97
N SER A 171 -3.58 -1.03 18.75
CA SER A 171 -3.86 -1.88 19.91
C SER A 171 -4.37 -3.25 19.48
N LEU A 172 -3.87 -4.32 20.12
CA LEU A 172 -4.41 -5.68 19.97
C LEU A 172 -5.40 -6.05 21.08
N LYS A 173 -5.71 -5.11 21.98
CA LYS A 173 -6.68 -5.36 23.04
C LYS A 173 -8.04 -5.70 22.42
N ASP A 174 -8.67 -6.74 22.93
CA ASP A 174 -9.98 -7.23 22.50
C ASP A 174 -10.04 -7.54 20.98
N THR A 175 -8.87 -7.81 20.37
CA THR A 175 -8.78 -8.17 18.96
C THR A 175 -8.51 -9.66 18.81
N PRO A 176 -9.22 -10.37 17.94
CA PRO A 176 -8.92 -11.76 17.62
C PRO A 176 -7.50 -11.88 17.03
N VAL A 177 -6.71 -12.77 17.62
CA VAL A 177 -5.35 -13.04 17.17
C VAL A 177 -5.13 -14.52 16.94
N ARG A 178 -4.32 -14.87 15.94
CA ARG A 178 -3.82 -16.22 15.70
C ARG A 178 -2.31 -16.21 15.45
N GLY A 179 -1.67 -17.36 15.57
CA GLY A 179 -0.22 -17.47 15.53
C GLY A 179 0.40 -17.37 16.92
N VAL A 180 1.45 -16.55 17.09
CA VAL A 180 2.11 -16.35 18.39
C VAL A 180 1.41 -15.24 19.15
N ALA A 181 0.74 -15.57 20.26
CA ALA A 181 -0.11 -14.62 20.97
C ALA A 181 0.64 -13.49 21.69
N ALA A 182 1.90 -13.69 22.07
CA ALA A 182 2.69 -12.70 22.82
C ALA A 182 4.13 -12.69 22.33
N ASN A 183 4.71 -11.48 22.20
CA ASN A 183 6.13 -11.28 21.85
C ASN A 183 6.57 -11.85 20.50
N ALA A 184 5.67 -12.01 19.53
CA ALA A 184 6.08 -12.30 18.17
C ALA A 184 6.98 -11.16 17.66
N PRO A 185 8.09 -11.46 16.95
CA PRO A 185 8.93 -10.44 16.36
C PRO A 185 8.21 -9.61 15.30
N VAL A 186 7.15 -10.17 14.69
CA VAL A 186 6.31 -9.46 13.72
C VAL A 186 4.84 -9.62 14.05
N THR A 187 4.10 -8.51 13.97
CA THR A 187 2.65 -8.46 14.08
C THR A 187 2.07 -7.94 12.76
N VAL A 188 1.12 -8.67 12.20
CA VAL A 188 0.32 -8.28 11.04
C VAL A 188 -1.09 -8.01 11.52
N VAL A 189 -1.53 -6.76 11.48
CA VAL A 189 -2.91 -6.35 11.77
C VAL A 189 -3.59 -6.04 10.46
N GLU A 190 -4.66 -6.74 10.16
CA GLU A 190 -5.50 -6.50 9.00
C GLU A 190 -6.80 -5.82 9.43
N TYR A 191 -7.12 -4.66 8.86
CA TYR A 191 -8.46 -4.08 8.87
C TYR A 191 -9.17 -4.51 7.60
N ALA A 192 -10.25 -5.26 7.74
CA ALA A 192 -10.88 -5.90 6.61
C ALA A 192 -12.42 -5.99 6.74
N ASP A 193 -13.03 -6.40 5.66
CA ASP A 193 -14.48 -6.49 5.47
C ASP A 193 -14.78 -7.82 4.77
N TYR A 194 -15.63 -8.65 5.35
CA TYR A 194 -15.96 -9.97 4.83
C TYR A 194 -16.63 -9.95 3.45
N GLU A 195 -17.29 -8.85 3.10
CA GLU A 195 -17.96 -8.69 1.80
C GLU A 195 -17.02 -8.06 0.75
N CYS A 196 -15.85 -7.54 1.15
CA CYS A 196 -14.90 -6.90 0.25
C CYS A 196 -14.20 -7.94 -0.64
N PRO A 197 -14.29 -7.84 -1.98
CA PRO A 197 -13.66 -8.81 -2.88
C PRO A 197 -12.13 -8.81 -2.77
N TYR A 198 -11.50 -7.68 -2.46
CA TYR A 198 -10.05 -7.59 -2.29
C TYR A 198 -9.56 -8.26 -1.00
N CYS A 199 -10.36 -8.23 0.09
CA CYS A 199 -10.07 -8.98 1.32
C CYS A 199 -10.16 -10.48 1.05
N GLN A 200 -11.19 -10.93 0.35
CA GLN A 200 -11.32 -12.34 -0.05
C GLN A 200 -10.19 -12.79 -0.99
N GLN A 201 -9.69 -11.90 -1.84
CA GLN A 201 -8.61 -12.20 -2.78
C GLN A 201 -7.25 -12.32 -2.10
N VAL A 202 -6.97 -11.54 -1.06
CA VAL A 202 -5.69 -11.58 -0.35
C VAL A 202 -5.59 -12.77 0.61
N GLN A 203 -6.71 -13.33 1.07
CA GLN A 203 -6.75 -14.39 2.08
C GLN A 203 -5.83 -15.58 1.79
N PRO A 204 -5.78 -16.17 0.58
CA PRO A 204 -4.85 -17.27 0.29
C PRO A 204 -3.37 -16.91 0.49
N ALA A 205 -3.02 -15.63 0.28
CA ALA A 205 -1.66 -15.15 0.52
C ALA A 205 -1.37 -15.04 2.03
N LEU A 206 -2.34 -14.61 2.84
CA LEU A 206 -2.24 -14.57 4.30
C LEU A 206 -2.14 -15.97 4.90
N ASP A 207 -2.94 -16.93 4.44
CA ASP A 207 -2.92 -18.33 4.89
C ASP A 207 -1.55 -18.98 4.63
N LYS A 208 -0.98 -18.71 3.44
CA LYS A 208 0.35 -19.18 3.09
C LYS A 208 1.42 -18.53 3.97
N LEU A 209 1.30 -17.23 4.21
CA LEU A 209 2.20 -16.47 5.07
C LEU A 209 2.16 -17.00 6.51
N GLU A 210 0.96 -17.25 7.05
CA GLU A 210 0.78 -17.84 8.38
C GLU A 210 1.49 -19.20 8.51
N THR A 211 1.34 -20.03 7.49
CA THR A 211 1.98 -21.35 7.46
C THR A 211 3.50 -21.24 7.43
N GLU A 212 4.04 -20.37 6.57
CA GLU A 212 5.50 -20.20 6.38
C GLU A 212 6.18 -19.58 7.60
N TYR A 213 5.52 -18.59 8.23
CA TYR A 213 6.08 -17.87 9.37
C TYR A 213 5.52 -18.33 10.72
N LYS A 214 5.06 -19.57 10.80
CA LYS A 214 4.55 -20.16 12.03
C LYS A 214 5.53 -19.99 13.18
N GLY A 215 5.05 -19.45 14.30
CA GLY A 215 5.87 -19.19 15.49
C GLY A 215 6.68 -17.90 15.43
N LYS A 216 6.59 -17.10 14.36
CA LYS A 216 7.33 -15.83 14.22
C LYS A 216 6.41 -14.63 14.02
N VAL A 217 5.18 -14.84 13.60
CA VAL A 217 4.21 -13.80 13.27
C VAL A 217 2.93 -13.97 14.07
N THR A 218 2.41 -12.86 14.59
CA THR A 218 1.04 -12.73 15.10
C THR A 218 0.18 -12.11 14.01
N PHE A 219 -0.95 -12.75 13.70
CA PHE A 219 -1.98 -12.21 12.84
C PHE A 219 -3.15 -11.73 13.70
N ALA A 220 -3.61 -10.53 13.43
CA ALA A 220 -4.76 -9.92 14.08
C ALA A 220 -5.73 -9.41 13.04
N TYR A 221 -7.01 -9.69 13.22
CA TYR A 221 -8.08 -9.22 12.33
C TYR A 221 -8.92 -8.18 13.04
N LYS A 222 -9.17 -7.06 12.35
CA LYS A 222 -10.03 -5.98 12.82
C LYS A 222 -11.10 -5.67 11.79
N ASP A 223 -12.31 -5.49 12.27
CA ASP A 223 -13.46 -5.25 11.42
C ASP A 223 -13.50 -3.80 10.93
N LEU A 224 -13.65 -3.65 9.61
CA LEU A 224 -13.90 -2.38 8.94
C LEU A 224 -15.01 -2.57 7.90
N PRO A 225 -16.25 -2.83 8.34
CA PRO A 225 -17.37 -2.96 7.41
C PRO A 225 -17.59 -1.65 6.65
N LEU A 226 -17.54 -1.72 5.32
CA LEU A 226 -17.69 -0.55 4.46
C LEU A 226 -19.17 -0.24 4.21
N PRO A 227 -19.56 1.04 4.12
CA PRO A 227 -20.98 1.42 3.96
C PRO A 227 -21.67 0.89 2.71
N MET A 228 -20.89 0.54 1.65
CA MET A 228 -21.43 -0.04 0.41
C MET A 228 -21.67 -1.56 0.50
N HIS A 229 -21.26 -2.21 1.58
CA HIS A 229 -21.36 -3.65 1.79
C HIS A 229 -22.46 -3.97 2.81
N PRO A 230 -23.69 -4.28 2.37
CA PRO A 230 -24.85 -4.36 3.25
C PRO A 230 -24.80 -5.51 4.28
N HIS A 231 -24.02 -6.56 4.03
CA HIS A 231 -23.93 -7.73 4.91
C HIS A 231 -22.70 -7.69 5.83
N ALA A 232 -21.70 -6.84 5.53
CA ALA A 232 -20.40 -6.83 6.20
C ALA A 232 -20.50 -6.65 7.72
N GLN A 233 -21.36 -5.72 8.19
CA GLN A 233 -21.57 -5.48 9.61
C GLN A 233 -22.07 -6.74 10.32
N LYS A 234 -23.08 -7.43 9.76
CA LYS A 234 -23.63 -8.64 10.36
C LYS A 234 -22.70 -9.85 10.26
N ALA A 235 -21.89 -9.93 9.21
CA ALA A 235 -20.85 -10.96 9.10
C ALA A 235 -19.78 -10.77 10.20
N ALA A 236 -19.33 -9.53 10.45
CA ALA A 236 -18.42 -9.22 11.54
C ALA A 236 -19.02 -9.57 12.92
N GLU A 237 -20.24 -9.15 13.21
CA GLU A 237 -20.95 -9.52 14.45
C GLU A 237 -21.04 -11.03 14.62
N ALA A 238 -21.32 -11.78 13.53
CA ALA A 238 -21.40 -13.23 13.55
C ALA A 238 -20.06 -13.89 13.90
N ALA A 239 -18.94 -13.38 13.36
CA ALA A 239 -17.61 -13.86 13.71
C ALA A 239 -17.31 -13.66 15.21
N HIS A 240 -17.68 -12.51 15.77
CA HIS A 240 -17.56 -12.27 17.22
C HIS A 240 -18.50 -13.15 18.05
N CYS A 241 -19.74 -13.42 17.60
CA CYS A 241 -20.63 -14.36 18.26
C CYS A 241 -20.06 -15.79 18.28
N ALA A 242 -19.42 -16.22 17.19
CA ALA A 242 -18.68 -17.49 17.15
C ALA A 242 -17.47 -17.45 18.09
N GLY A 243 -16.79 -16.31 18.17
CA GLY A 243 -15.68 -16.05 19.08
C GLY A 243 -16.05 -16.17 20.55
N ALA A 244 -17.25 -15.75 20.95
CA ALA A 244 -17.80 -15.95 22.30
C ALA A 244 -17.93 -17.44 22.67
N GLN A 245 -17.95 -18.33 21.67
CA GLN A 245 -17.95 -19.80 21.83
C GLN A 245 -16.58 -20.43 21.51
N GLY A 246 -15.51 -19.62 21.40
CA GLY A 246 -14.15 -20.08 21.16
C GLY A 246 -13.83 -20.48 19.72
N LYS A 247 -14.66 -20.09 18.74
CA LYS A 247 -14.51 -20.46 17.33
C LYS A 247 -14.49 -19.28 16.37
N TYR A 248 -13.84 -18.19 16.79
CA TYR A 248 -13.71 -17.00 15.95
C TYR A 248 -13.04 -17.32 14.60
N TRP A 249 -11.90 -17.96 14.64
CA TRP A 249 -11.07 -18.16 13.44
C TRP A 249 -11.66 -19.19 12.48
N GLU A 250 -12.24 -20.27 12.98
CA GLU A 250 -12.93 -21.25 12.14
C GLU A 250 -14.14 -20.62 11.44
N TYR A 251 -14.81 -19.71 12.12
CA TYR A 251 -15.94 -19.00 11.55
C TYR A 251 -15.49 -17.92 10.56
N HIS A 252 -14.44 -17.17 10.90
CA HIS A 252 -13.77 -16.21 10.02
C HIS A 252 -13.37 -16.85 8.69
N ASP A 253 -12.64 -17.97 8.75
CA ASP A 253 -12.17 -18.68 7.56
C ASP A 253 -13.35 -19.17 6.70
N MET A 254 -14.44 -19.60 7.34
CA MET A 254 -15.67 -20.02 6.65
C MET A 254 -16.34 -18.85 5.92
N LEU A 255 -16.46 -17.68 6.54
CA LEU A 255 -17.06 -16.50 5.90
C LEU A 255 -16.32 -16.10 4.63
N LEU A 256 -14.98 -16.08 4.68
CA LEU A 256 -14.15 -15.75 3.53
C LEU A 256 -14.19 -16.82 2.42
N ALA A 257 -14.36 -18.09 2.78
CA ALA A 257 -14.45 -19.21 1.84
C ALA A 257 -15.83 -19.28 1.15
N THR A 258 -16.92 -19.15 1.90
CA THR A 258 -18.29 -19.30 1.37
C THR A 258 -18.76 -18.08 0.61
N LYS A 259 -18.34 -16.88 1.05
CA LYS A 259 -18.74 -15.57 0.49
C LYS A 259 -20.26 -15.34 0.49
N LYS A 260 -20.98 -16.08 1.33
CA LYS A 260 -22.43 -15.98 1.51
C LYS A 260 -22.70 -15.40 2.89
N LEU A 261 -23.16 -14.16 2.93
CA LEU A 261 -23.20 -13.36 4.16
C LEU A 261 -24.63 -12.95 4.56
N GLU A 262 -25.65 -13.54 3.92
CA GLU A 262 -27.04 -13.38 4.34
C GLU A 262 -27.24 -13.99 5.74
N ILE A 263 -28.11 -13.39 6.56
CA ILE A 263 -28.31 -13.81 7.96
C ILE A 263 -28.68 -15.31 8.08
N SER A 264 -29.47 -15.84 7.15
CA SER A 264 -29.80 -17.25 7.12
C SER A 264 -28.56 -18.14 6.95
N GLN A 265 -27.65 -17.75 6.07
CA GLN A 265 -26.41 -18.48 5.83
C GLN A 265 -25.46 -18.36 7.03
N LEU A 266 -25.37 -17.18 7.65
CA LEU A 266 -24.57 -17.00 8.87
C LEU A 266 -24.99 -17.96 9.96
N LYS A 267 -26.32 -18.21 10.14
CA LYS A 267 -26.86 -19.16 11.11
C LYS A 267 -26.59 -20.62 10.70
N GLU A 268 -26.69 -20.95 9.41
CA GLU A 268 -26.33 -22.27 8.90
C GLU A 268 -24.85 -22.59 9.13
N ASP A 269 -23.96 -21.64 8.89
CA ASP A 269 -22.53 -21.76 9.09
C ASP A 269 -22.16 -22.01 10.56
N ALA A 270 -22.88 -21.38 11.49
CA ALA A 270 -22.75 -21.66 12.91
C ALA A 270 -23.10 -23.12 13.26
N GLY A 271 -24.17 -23.65 12.65
CA GLY A 271 -24.56 -25.05 12.78
C GLY A 271 -23.51 -26.01 12.19
N ALA A 272 -22.96 -25.69 11.02
CA ALA A 272 -21.91 -26.48 10.35
C ALA A 272 -20.64 -26.57 11.22
N LEU A 273 -20.30 -25.51 11.95
CA LEU A 273 -19.20 -25.47 12.91
C LEU A 273 -19.54 -26.08 14.27
N LYS A 274 -20.75 -26.62 14.45
CA LYS A 274 -21.22 -27.25 15.72
C LYS A 274 -21.19 -26.27 16.90
N LEU A 275 -21.51 -24.99 16.65
CA LEU A 275 -21.79 -24.03 17.71
C LEU A 275 -23.13 -24.31 18.38
N ASP A 276 -23.33 -23.80 19.60
CA ASP A 276 -24.68 -23.68 20.16
C ASP A 276 -25.46 -22.65 19.33
N THR A 277 -26.27 -23.17 18.40
CA THR A 277 -27.02 -22.34 17.46
C THR A 277 -28.02 -21.41 18.15
N LYS A 278 -28.60 -21.82 19.28
CA LYS A 278 -29.56 -20.99 20.06
C LYS A 278 -28.83 -19.80 20.68
N ALA A 279 -27.66 -20.02 21.26
CA ALA A 279 -26.81 -18.95 21.81
C ALA A 279 -26.28 -18.04 20.70
N PHE A 280 -25.87 -18.62 19.58
CA PHE A 280 -25.39 -17.86 18.42
C PHE A 280 -26.49 -16.97 17.82
N ASP A 281 -27.68 -17.54 17.55
CA ASP A 281 -28.81 -16.81 17.00
C ASP A 281 -29.23 -15.65 17.92
N LYS A 282 -29.30 -15.90 19.24
CA LYS A 282 -29.59 -14.85 20.20
C LYS A 282 -28.53 -13.72 20.15
N CYS A 283 -27.25 -14.05 20.11
CA CYS A 283 -26.16 -13.09 20.03
C CYS A 283 -26.28 -12.23 18.74
N LEU A 284 -26.47 -12.88 17.59
CA LEU A 284 -26.55 -12.22 16.31
C LEU A 284 -27.79 -11.34 16.15
N ASP A 285 -28.97 -11.88 16.55
CA ASP A 285 -30.25 -11.18 16.41
C ASP A 285 -30.35 -9.99 17.36
N SER A 286 -29.79 -10.11 18.57
CA SER A 286 -29.77 -8.99 19.53
C SER A 286 -28.75 -7.91 19.23
N GLY A 287 -27.78 -8.17 18.32
CA GLY A 287 -26.67 -7.25 18.05
C GLY A 287 -25.69 -7.13 19.21
N GLU A 288 -25.53 -8.17 20.03
CA GLU A 288 -24.65 -8.16 21.21
C GLU A 288 -23.23 -7.75 20.89
N GLN A 289 -22.72 -8.07 19.68
CA GLN A 289 -21.37 -7.76 19.24
C GLN A 289 -21.27 -6.46 18.41
N ALA A 290 -22.36 -5.75 18.20
CA ALA A 290 -22.36 -4.54 17.37
C ALA A 290 -21.41 -3.44 17.88
N GLU A 291 -21.33 -3.25 19.21
CA GLU A 291 -20.43 -2.25 19.79
C GLU A 291 -18.94 -2.64 19.65
N ALA A 292 -18.59 -3.91 19.65
CA ALA A 292 -17.23 -4.37 19.41
C ALA A 292 -16.79 -4.02 17.97
N VAL A 293 -17.62 -4.33 16.98
CA VAL A 293 -17.38 -4.00 15.57
C VAL A 293 -17.30 -2.47 15.38
N LYS A 294 -18.21 -1.74 16.02
CA LYS A 294 -18.24 -0.27 15.95
C LYS A 294 -16.99 0.38 16.56
N ALA A 295 -16.47 -0.18 17.66
CA ALA A 295 -15.23 0.31 18.28
C ALA A 295 -14.02 0.14 17.34
N GLN A 296 -13.91 -1.00 16.65
CA GLN A 296 -12.85 -1.24 15.67
C GLN A 296 -13.00 -0.33 14.44
N ASN A 297 -14.22 -0.10 13.96
CA ASN A 297 -14.47 0.86 12.89
C ASN A 297 -14.10 2.29 13.32
N ALA A 298 -14.40 2.70 14.54
CA ALA A 298 -14.02 4.03 15.05
C ALA A 298 -12.49 4.17 15.14
N GLU A 299 -11.76 3.12 15.53
CA GLU A 299 -10.30 3.12 15.50
C GLU A 299 -9.79 3.27 14.06
N ALA A 300 -10.34 2.52 13.09
CA ALA A 300 -10.01 2.65 11.68
C ALA A 300 -10.26 4.07 11.14
N GLN A 301 -11.36 4.70 11.55
CA GLN A 301 -11.65 6.10 11.22
C GLN A 301 -10.62 7.07 11.82
N SER A 302 -10.19 6.84 13.06
CA SER A 302 -9.14 7.65 13.70
C SER A 302 -7.79 7.53 13.00
N LEU A 303 -7.49 6.34 12.44
CA LEU A 303 -6.36 6.06 11.57
C LEU A 303 -6.56 6.61 10.14
N GLN A 304 -7.74 7.16 9.84
CA GLN A 304 -8.13 7.68 8.52
C GLN A 304 -8.01 6.64 7.40
N LEU A 305 -8.36 5.38 7.69
CA LEU A 305 -8.36 4.32 6.69
C LEU A 305 -9.47 4.55 5.67
N GLN A 306 -9.15 4.45 4.39
CA GLN A 306 -10.05 4.77 3.29
C GLN A 306 -10.68 3.52 2.64
N GLY A 307 -10.24 2.32 3.01
CA GLY A 307 -10.74 1.09 2.41
C GLY A 307 -10.07 -0.17 2.97
N THR A 308 -10.52 -1.29 2.45
CA THR A 308 -10.09 -2.63 2.85
C THR A 308 -9.54 -3.43 1.66
N PRO A 309 -8.58 -4.34 1.88
CA PRO A 309 -7.85 -4.53 3.13
C PRO A 309 -6.84 -3.40 3.41
N SER A 310 -6.63 -3.10 4.69
CA SER A 310 -5.58 -2.18 5.17
C SER A 310 -4.74 -2.90 6.22
N PHE A 311 -3.42 -2.89 6.06
CA PHE A 311 -2.50 -3.64 6.90
C PHE A 311 -1.62 -2.72 7.73
N PHE A 312 -1.34 -3.14 8.97
CA PHE A 312 -0.26 -2.62 9.78
C PHE A 312 0.70 -3.76 10.14
N ILE A 313 1.90 -3.70 9.56
CA ILE A 313 2.95 -4.69 9.84
C ILE A 313 4.00 -4.03 10.73
N ASN A 314 4.09 -4.48 11.98
CA ASN A 314 4.83 -3.79 13.04
C ASN A 314 4.55 -2.27 13.08
N GLY A 315 3.28 -1.89 12.87
CA GLY A 315 2.82 -0.50 12.88
C GLY A 315 3.05 0.28 11.59
N GLN A 316 3.77 -0.24 10.62
CA GLN A 316 3.89 0.38 9.29
C GLN A 316 2.66 0.07 8.45
N PHE A 317 2.11 1.10 7.80
CA PHE A 317 0.87 1.01 7.04
C PHE A 317 1.09 0.59 5.58
N PHE A 318 0.24 -0.32 5.12
CA PHE A 318 0.12 -0.74 3.73
C PHE A 318 -1.36 -0.84 3.35
N SER A 319 -1.73 -0.42 2.15
CA SER A 319 -3.13 -0.43 1.69
C SER A 319 -3.32 -1.31 0.47
N GLY A 320 -4.52 -1.89 0.35
CA GLY A 320 -4.94 -2.69 -0.80
C GLY A 320 -4.52 -4.16 -0.75
N GLY A 321 -4.94 -4.89 -1.77
CA GLY A 321 -4.63 -6.32 -1.91
C GLY A 321 -3.17 -6.55 -2.25
N LEU A 322 -2.38 -6.92 -1.26
CA LEU A 322 -0.97 -7.26 -1.42
C LEU A 322 -0.82 -8.69 -1.97
N THR A 323 0.13 -8.89 -2.87
CA THR A 323 0.51 -10.24 -3.30
C THR A 323 1.27 -10.98 -2.19
N TYR A 324 1.32 -12.31 -2.29
CA TYR A 324 2.11 -13.11 -1.36
C TYR A 324 3.59 -12.67 -1.32
N GLU A 325 4.19 -12.40 -2.47
CA GLU A 325 5.58 -11.97 -2.59
C GLU A 325 5.83 -10.61 -1.90
N GLN A 326 4.88 -9.68 -2.03
CA GLN A 326 4.95 -8.40 -1.34
C GLN A 326 4.85 -8.57 0.17
N LEU A 327 3.83 -9.31 0.65
CA LEU A 327 3.66 -9.60 2.09
C LEU A 327 4.89 -10.29 2.67
N ARG A 328 5.42 -11.29 1.97
CA ARG A 328 6.62 -12.01 2.36
C ARG A 328 7.82 -11.08 2.49
N GLY A 329 8.07 -10.24 1.47
CA GLY A 329 9.18 -9.27 1.51
C GLY A 329 9.09 -8.33 2.71
N ILE A 330 7.88 -7.80 2.99
CA ILE A 330 7.63 -6.90 4.13
C ILE A 330 7.87 -7.62 5.47
N VAL A 331 7.39 -8.85 5.60
CA VAL A 331 7.59 -9.66 6.82
C VAL A 331 9.06 -10.03 7.01
N ASP A 332 9.78 -10.41 5.96
CA ASP A 332 11.20 -10.70 6.01
C ASP A 332 12.02 -9.47 6.48
N GLU A 333 11.69 -8.28 5.98
CA GLU A 333 12.32 -7.03 6.42
C GLU A 333 11.98 -6.71 7.88
N ALA A 334 10.73 -6.89 8.28
CA ALA A 334 10.31 -6.68 9.67
C ALA A 334 11.02 -7.64 10.64
N LEU A 335 11.23 -8.89 10.25
CA LEU A 335 11.97 -9.89 11.02
C LEU A 335 13.46 -9.51 11.16
N LYS A 336 14.09 -9.05 10.08
CA LYS A 336 15.48 -8.56 10.12
C LYS A 336 15.60 -7.36 11.04
N ALA A 337 14.67 -6.40 10.96
CA ALA A 337 14.66 -5.22 11.81
C ALA A 337 14.47 -5.58 13.29
N SER A 338 13.62 -6.56 13.60
CA SER A 338 13.37 -7.03 14.98
C SER A 338 14.55 -7.81 15.57
N SER A 339 15.40 -8.41 14.75
CA SER A 339 16.60 -9.14 15.17
C SER A 339 17.86 -8.26 15.24
N ALA A 340 17.82 -7.04 14.73
CA ALA A 340 18.94 -6.11 14.79
C ALA A 340 19.17 -5.61 16.24
N PRO A 341 20.41 -5.54 16.74
CA PRO A 341 20.68 -4.96 18.05
C PRO A 341 20.22 -3.49 18.08
N VAL A 342 19.48 -3.12 19.15
CA VAL A 342 19.06 -1.73 19.37
C VAL A 342 20.29 -0.83 19.39
N PRO A 343 20.40 0.20 18.54
CA PRO A 343 21.53 1.12 18.57
C PRO A 343 21.68 1.74 19.97
N GLU A 344 22.88 1.80 20.48
CA GLU A 344 23.21 2.28 21.83
C GLU A 344 22.76 3.74 22.09
N ALA A 345 22.49 4.50 21.02
CA ALA A 345 22.00 5.89 21.07
C ALA A 345 20.54 6.04 21.55
N ALA A 346 19.75 4.97 21.61
CA ALA A 346 18.35 5.01 22.06
C ALA A 346 18.20 4.75 23.57
N LYS A 347 19.31 4.58 24.30
CA LYS A 347 19.31 4.33 25.77
C LYS A 347 19.58 5.58 26.62
N ARG A 348 19.51 6.79 26.03
CA ARG A 348 19.71 8.04 26.81
C ARG A 348 18.43 8.85 26.92
#